data_023a7d97e2fb609f0a36feb00d84fcae
#
_entry.id   023a7d97e2fb609f0a36feb00d84fcae
#
_cell.length_a   1.000
_cell.length_b   1.000
_cell.length_c   1.000
_cell.angle_alpha   90.00
_cell.angle_beta   90.00
_cell.angle_gamma   90.00
#
_symmetry.space_group_name_H-M   'P 1'
#
loop_
_entity.id
_entity.type
_entity.pdbx_description
1 polymer ?
#
loop_
_entity_poly.entity_id
_entity_poly.type
_entity_poly.pdbx_seq_one_letter_code
_entity_poly.pdbx_strand_id
1 'polypeptide(L)'
;MKDITKTVADSFSGSSKLLFPKHMNNEGILYGGQHLMWLDELAGIVAKRHCGNEKQRVTTACIESVDFYKPCYQSDIIDMQGFITYVGNSSMEICIETYTGGFCDNKTLVNRAYLVLVALDDNGHPVTVPRLNPASIQEKERYEAGKQRSIIRKNERMFVLEQGDK
;
A
#
# COMPACT_ATOMS: atom_id res chain seq x y z
N MET A 1 -6.53 -12.39 24.26
CA MET A 1 -6.66 -12.74 22.82
C MET A 1 -5.31 -13.32 22.37
N LYS A 2 -5.29 -14.47 21.66
CA LYS A 2 -4.01 -14.96 21.08
C LYS A 2 -3.47 -13.88 20.14
N ASP A 3 -2.21 -13.49 20.32
CA ASP A 3 -1.51 -12.62 19.35
C ASP A 3 -1.45 -13.37 18.02
N ILE A 4 -2.35 -13.00 17.10
CA ILE A 4 -2.37 -13.57 15.77
C ILE A 4 -1.21 -12.94 15.01
N THR A 5 -0.32 -13.78 14.49
CA THR A 5 0.83 -13.37 13.68
C THR A 5 0.62 -13.86 12.25
N LYS A 6 0.91 -13.01 11.29
CA LYS A 6 0.83 -13.30 9.85
C LYS A 6 2.16 -13.03 9.16
N THR A 7 2.43 -13.77 8.10
CA THR A 7 3.54 -13.50 7.18
C THR A 7 3.14 -12.47 6.12
N VAL A 8 4.11 -11.97 5.38
CA VAL A 8 3.85 -11.07 4.22
C VAL A 8 3.01 -11.81 3.17
N ALA A 9 3.29 -13.09 2.93
CA ALA A 9 2.58 -13.92 1.95
C ALA A 9 1.08 -14.09 2.27
N ASP A 10 0.69 -14.11 3.55
CA ASP A 10 -0.72 -14.28 3.96
C ASP A 10 -1.63 -13.14 3.48
N SER A 11 -1.07 -11.97 3.23
CA SER A 11 -1.80 -10.77 2.80
C SER A 11 -1.43 -10.29 1.40
N PHE A 12 -0.43 -10.89 0.77
CA PHE A 12 -0.03 -10.55 -0.60
C PHE A 12 -1.23 -10.57 -1.56
N SER A 13 -1.34 -9.55 -2.40
CA SER A 13 -2.38 -9.43 -3.40
C SER A 13 -1.83 -8.83 -4.69
N GLY A 14 -2.29 -9.34 -5.82
CA GLY A 14 -1.95 -8.83 -7.14
C GLY A 14 -3.19 -8.40 -7.91
N SER A 15 -3.00 -7.46 -8.83
CA SER A 15 -4.03 -7.00 -9.77
C SER A 15 -3.38 -6.55 -11.07
N SER A 16 -3.91 -7.03 -12.19
CA SER A 16 -3.44 -6.61 -13.53
C SER A 16 -4.49 -5.76 -14.22
N LYS A 17 -4.04 -4.74 -14.97
CA LYS A 17 -4.91 -3.85 -15.74
C LYS A 17 -4.37 -3.70 -17.16
N LEU A 18 -5.23 -3.91 -18.14
CA LEU A 18 -4.99 -3.49 -19.52
C LEU A 18 -5.35 -2.00 -19.64
N LEU A 19 -4.44 -1.20 -20.16
CA LEU A 19 -4.62 0.25 -20.28
C LEU A 19 -5.39 0.61 -21.56
N PHE A 20 -6.55 1.25 -21.37
CA PHE A 20 -7.43 1.77 -22.44
C PHE A 20 -7.26 3.27 -22.63
N PRO A 21 -7.72 3.85 -23.76
CA PRO A 21 -7.68 5.29 -24.00
C PRO A 21 -8.28 6.13 -22.86
N LYS A 22 -9.34 5.67 -22.23
CA LYS A 22 -10.01 6.35 -21.10
C LYS A 22 -9.12 6.48 -19.82
N HIS A 23 -8.02 5.73 -19.75
CA HIS A 23 -7.10 5.78 -18.63
C HIS A 23 -5.93 6.75 -18.86
N MET A 24 -5.84 7.33 -20.07
CA MET A 24 -4.76 8.20 -20.47
C MET A 24 -5.03 9.66 -20.15
N ASN A 25 -3.98 10.42 -19.89
CA ASN A 25 -4.02 11.89 -19.86
C ASN A 25 -3.84 12.47 -21.27
N ASN A 26 -3.77 13.81 -21.37
CA ASN A 26 -3.61 14.51 -22.65
C ASN A 26 -2.30 14.21 -23.36
N GLU A 27 -1.29 13.74 -22.66
CA GLU A 27 0.01 13.34 -23.20
C GLU A 27 0.04 11.88 -23.66
N GLY A 28 -1.09 11.16 -23.58
CA GLY A 28 -1.18 9.75 -23.96
C GLY A 28 -0.50 8.77 -22.99
N ILE A 29 -0.22 9.19 -21.77
CA ILE A 29 0.31 8.35 -20.70
C ILE A 29 -0.73 8.10 -19.60
N LEU A 30 -0.58 7.03 -18.84
CA LEU A 30 -1.48 6.68 -17.75
C LEU A 30 -1.67 7.87 -16.80
N TYR A 31 -2.92 8.29 -16.62
CA TYR A 31 -3.26 9.37 -15.71
C TYR A 31 -2.96 8.98 -14.26
N GLY A 32 -2.14 9.81 -13.57
CA GLY A 32 -1.68 9.51 -12.21
C GLY A 32 -2.82 9.32 -11.21
N GLY A 33 -3.90 10.09 -11.31
CA GLY A 33 -5.08 9.92 -10.46
C GLY A 33 -5.80 8.58 -10.67
N GLN A 34 -5.84 8.09 -11.93
CA GLN A 34 -6.37 6.75 -12.24
C GLN A 34 -5.51 5.65 -11.61
N HIS A 35 -4.18 5.82 -11.68
CA HIS A 35 -3.26 4.88 -11.06
C HIS A 35 -3.41 4.88 -9.53
N LEU A 36 -3.45 6.07 -8.91
CA LEU A 36 -3.67 6.23 -7.46
C LEU A 36 -4.94 5.54 -6.97
N MET A 37 -6.04 5.64 -7.72
CA MET A 37 -7.29 4.94 -7.39
C MET A 37 -7.07 3.42 -7.31
N TRP A 38 -6.38 2.82 -8.27
CA TRP A 38 -6.09 1.39 -8.26
C TRP A 38 -5.12 0.96 -7.16
N LEU A 39 -4.15 1.83 -6.83
CA LEU A 39 -3.23 1.60 -5.70
C LEU A 39 -4.01 1.58 -4.38
N ASP A 40 -4.94 2.52 -4.16
CA ASP A 40 -5.76 2.57 -2.96
C ASP A 40 -6.70 1.36 -2.84
N GLU A 41 -7.35 0.96 -3.94
CA GLU A 41 -8.17 -0.27 -4.00
C GLU A 41 -7.37 -1.52 -3.60
N LEU A 42 -6.17 -1.69 -4.18
CA LEU A 42 -5.32 -2.85 -3.89
C LEU A 42 -4.81 -2.81 -2.44
N ALA A 43 -4.45 -1.64 -1.93
CA ALA A 43 -4.05 -1.47 -0.53
C ALA A 43 -5.17 -1.90 0.43
N GLY A 44 -6.42 -1.53 0.13
CA GLY A 44 -7.59 -1.97 0.89
C GLY A 44 -7.75 -3.49 0.91
N ILE A 45 -7.52 -4.16 -0.22
CA ILE A 45 -7.57 -5.63 -0.30
C ILE A 45 -6.48 -6.27 0.55
N VAL A 46 -5.23 -5.79 0.45
CA VAL A 46 -4.10 -6.27 1.25
C VAL A 46 -4.37 -6.12 2.75
N ALA A 47 -4.87 -4.94 3.17
CA ALA A 47 -5.22 -4.66 4.56
C ALA A 47 -6.29 -5.60 5.09
N LYS A 48 -7.37 -5.82 4.36
CA LYS A 48 -8.45 -6.76 4.75
C LYS A 48 -7.96 -8.20 4.86
N ARG A 49 -7.12 -8.67 3.92
CA ARG A 49 -6.48 -9.98 3.99
C ARG A 49 -5.59 -10.10 5.22
N HIS A 50 -4.84 -9.05 5.56
CA HIS A 50 -4.02 -9.05 6.76
C HIS A 50 -4.85 -9.14 8.03
N CYS A 51 -5.97 -8.42 8.11
CA CYS A 51 -6.92 -8.54 9.23
C CYS A 51 -7.56 -9.93 9.33
N GLY A 52 -7.58 -10.71 8.21
CA GLY A 52 -8.21 -12.04 8.16
C GLY A 52 -9.73 -12.00 8.23
N ASN A 53 -10.35 -10.86 7.96
CA ASN A 53 -11.79 -10.66 7.97
C ASN A 53 -12.20 -9.70 6.84
N GLU A 54 -12.92 -10.21 5.84
CA GLU A 54 -13.38 -9.42 4.69
C GLU A 54 -14.33 -8.27 5.09
N LYS A 55 -15.05 -8.43 6.20
CA LYS A 55 -15.96 -7.41 6.75
C LYS A 55 -15.24 -6.37 7.59
N GLN A 56 -13.93 -6.58 7.89
CA GLN A 56 -13.16 -5.61 8.66
C GLN A 56 -13.16 -4.26 7.95
N ARG A 57 -13.57 -3.23 8.65
CA ARG A 57 -13.47 -1.85 8.14
C ARG A 57 -12.02 -1.43 8.16
N VAL A 58 -11.56 -0.93 7.03
CA VAL A 58 -10.23 -0.32 6.88
C VAL A 58 -10.39 1.02 6.17
N THR A 59 -9.55 1.98 6.52
CA THR A 59 -9.53 3.30 5.89
C THR A 59 -8.10 3.71 5.58
N THR A 60 -7.90 4.38 4.47
CA THR A 60 -6.62 4.99 4.12
C THR A 60 -6.40 6.21 4.99
N ALA A 61 -5.36 6.18 5.80
CA ALA A 61 -5.01 7.24 6.73
C ALA A 61 -3.94 8.19 6.15
N CYS A 62 -3.10 7.67 5.23
CA CYS A 62 -2.02 8.44 4.61
C CYS A 62 -1.55 7.75 3.33
N ILE A 63 -1.24 8.54 2.31
CA ILE A 63 -0.40 8.15 1.19
C ILE A 63 0.98 8.74 1.50
N GLU A 64 1.93 7.89 1.87
CA GLU A 64 3.25 8.30 2.33
C GLU A 64 4.12 8.81 1.18
N SER A 65 4.17 8.03 0.10
CA SER A 65 4.84 8.41 -1.14
C SER A 65 4.27 7.65 -2.32
N VAL A 66 4.39 8.24 -3.49
CA VAL A 66 4.11 7.62 -4.78
C VAL A 66 5.18 8.07 -5.76
N ASP A 67 6.03 7.15 -6.18
CA ASP A 67 7.13 7.40 -7.07
C ASP A 67 6.84 6.80 -8.45
N PHE A 68 6.77 7.64 -9.47
CA PHE A 68 6.60 7.23 -10.85
C PHE A 68 7.96 7.22 -11.55
N TYR A 69 8.46 6.04 -11.89
CA TYR A 69 9.79 5.86 -12.48
C TYR A 69 9.77 5.89 -14.00
N LYS A 70 8.66 5.41 -14.61
CA LYS A 70 8.50 5.34 -16.06
C LYS A 70 7.03 5.56 -16.44
N PRO A 71 6.76 6.16 -17.61
CA PRO A 71 5.41 6.27 -18.15
C PRO A 71 4.86 4.89 -18.56
N CYS A 72 3.54 4.74 -18.48
CA CYS A 72 2.79 3.63 -19.05
C CYS A 72 1.88 4.16 -20.15
N TYR A 73 1.74 3.42 -21.23
CA TYR A 73 1.04 3.84 -22.44
C TYR A 73 -0.22 3.02 -22.68
N GLN A 74 -1.04 3.49 -23.63
CA GLN A 74 -2.20 2.73 -24.10
C GLN A 74 -1.76 1.34 -24.58
N SER A 75 -2.56 0.33 -24.31
CA SER A 75 -2.33 -1.08 -24.58
C SER A 75 -1.24 -1.76 -23.74
N ASP A 76 -0.54 -1.03 -22.88
CA ASP A 76 0.28 -1.68 -21.87
C ASP A 76 -0.59 -2.48 -20.91
N ILE A 77 -0.02 -3.55 -20.38
CA ILE A 77 -0.56 -4.27 -19.22
C ILE A 77 0.32 -3.93 -18.03
N ILE A 78 -0.29 -3.39 -17.00
CA ILE A 78 0.37 -3.17 -15.72
C ILE A 78 -0.03 -4.26 -14.72
N ASP A 79 0.97 -4.76 -14.00
CA ASP A 79 0.82 -5.72 -12.91
C ASP A 79 1.18 -5.03 -11.59
N MET A 80 0.20 -4.88 -10.72
CA MET A 80 0.38 -4.31 -9.40
C MET A 80 0.50 -5.43 -8.37
N GLN A 81 1.49 -5.33 -7.48
CA GLN A 81 1.78 -6.28 -6.40
C GLN A 81 1.77 -5.53 -5.07
N GLY A 82 0.81 -5.86 -4.22
CA GLY A 82 0.64 -5.24 -2.91
C GLY A 82 1.03 -6.18 -1.77
N PHE A 83 1.78 -5.69 -0.79
CA PHE A 83 2.22 -6.44 0.38
C PHE A 83 2.44 -5.52 1.59
N ILE A 84 2.28 -6.09 2.79
CA ILE A 84 2.53 -5.37 4.04
C ILE A 84 4.05 -5.24 4.25
N THR A 85 4.50 -4.04 4.59
CA THR A 85 5.89 -3.77 4.98
C THR A 85 6.06 -3.59 6.48
N TYR A 86 5.06 -2.95 7.15
CA TYR A 86 5.09 -2.74 8.60
C TYR A 86 3.68 -2.72 9.19
N VAL A 87 3.53 -3.16 10.42
CA VAL A 87 2.29 -3.00 11.20
C VAL A 87 2.58 -2.32 12.54
N GLY A 88 1.73 -1.35 12.88
CA GLY A 88 1.67 -0.76 14.21
C GLY A 88 0.68 -1.50 15.10
N ASN A 89 -0.03 -0.79 15.97
CA ASN A 89 -1.10 -1.39 16.77
C ASN A 89 -2.37 -1.63 15.94
N SER A 90 -2.82 -0.61 15.22
CA SER A 90 -4.02 -0.62 14.38
C SER A 90 -3.75 -0.23 12.93
N SER A 91 -2.53 0.22 12.62
CA SER A 91 -2.12 0.69 11.31
C SER A 91 -1.27 -0.36 10.58
N MET A 92 -1.42 -0.40 9.26
CA MET A 92 -0.71 -1.27 8.35
C MET A 92 -0.09 -0.40 7.26
N GLU A 93 1.23 -0.47 7.08
CA GLU A 93 1.90 0.13 5.93
C GLU A 93 1.97 -0.90 4.82
N ILE A 94 1.50 -0.52 3.65
CA ILE A 94 1.41 -1.35 2.47
C ILE A 94 2.29 -0.73 1.38
N CYS A 95 3.18 -1.54 0.82
CA CYS A 95 3.91 -1.21 -0.39
C CYS A 95 3.18 -1.81 -1.58
N ILE A 96 3.02 -1.01 -2.64
CA ILE A 96 2.54 -1.49 -3.93
C ILE A 96 3.59 -1.18 -4.97
N GLU A 97 4.02 -2.21 -5.67
CA GLU A 97 4.93 -2.12 -6.80
C GLU A 97 4.15 -2.41 -8.08
N THR A 98 4.26 -1.52 -9.07
CA THR A 98 3.62 -1.67 -10.37
C THR A 98 4.67 -1.94 -11.43
N TYR A 99 4.42 -2.93 -12.26
CA TYR A 99 5.32 -3.38 -13.31
C TYR A 99 4.62 -3.36 -14.67
N THR A 100 5.39 -3.16 -15.74
CA THR A 100 4.98 -3.44 -17.13
C THR A 100 5.82 -4.58 -17.71
N GLY A 101 5.39 -5.15 -18.84
CA GLY A 101 6.13 -6.25 -19.51
C GLY A 101 5.93 -7.62 -18.87
N GLY A 102 4.86 -7.82 -18.10
CA GLY A 102 4.61 -9.04 -17.30
C GLY A 102 4.52 -10.36 -18.06
N PHE A 103 4.27 -10.31 -19.39
CA PHE A 103 4.27 -11.49 -20.27
C PHE A 103 5.61 -11.78 -20.95
N CYS A 104 6.61 -10.92 -20.74
CA CYS A 104 7.95 -11.06 -21.26
C CYS A 104 8.92 -11.15 -20.09
N ASP A 105 10.11 -11.72 -20.31
CA ASP A 105 11.16 -11.86 -19.27
C ASP A 105 11.70 -10.52 -18.73
N ASN A 106 11.21 -9.39 -19.25
CA ASN A 106 11.68 -8.04 -18.96
C ASN A 106 10.66 -7.22 -18.14
N LYS A 107 10.27 -7.71 -16.97
CA LYS A 107 9.46 -6.90 -16.02
C LYS A 107 10.18 -5.59 -15.67
N THR A 108 9.53 -4.47 -15.93
CA THR A 108 10.04 -3.14 -15.59
C THR A 108 9.21 -2.53 -14.47
N LEU A 109 9.84 -2.15 -13.37
CA LEU A 109 9.20 -1.37 -12.31
C LEU A 109 8.90 0.04 -12.82
N VAL A 110 7.63 0.41 -12.83
CA VAL A 110 7.16 1.72 -13.31
C VAL A 110 6.67 2.63 -12.19
N ASN A 111 6.26 2.05 -11.06
CA ASN A 111 5.81 2.81 -9.89
C ASN A 111 6.05 2.03 -8.61
N ARG A 112 6.31 2.75 -7.52
CA ARG A 112 6.23 2.23 -6.15
C ARG A 112 5.48 3.23 -5.28
N ALA A 113 4.57 2.72 -4.48
CA ALA A 113 3.78 3.52 -3.54
C ALA A 113 3.78 2.91 -2.14
N TYR A 114 3.73 3.77 -1.14
CA TYR A 114 3.51 3.39 0.26
C TYR A 114 2.24 4.06 0.77
N LEU A 115 1.30 3.24 1.23
CA LEU A 115 0.03 3.69 1.79
C LEU A 115 -0.10 3.15 3.22
N VAL A 116 -0.72 3.92 4.10
CA VAL A 116 -0.99 3.51 5.47
C VAL A 116 -2.49 3.42 5.66
N LEU A 117 -2.94 2.22 6.01
CA LEU A 117 -4.34 1.95 6.31
C LEU A 117 -4.52 1.64 7.79
N VAL A 118 -5.68 1.96 8.33
CA VAL A 118 -6.04 1.71 9.74
C VAL A 118 -7.29 0.83 9.77
N ALA A 119 -7.24 -0.19 10.62
CA ALA A 119 -8.40 -1.04 10.91
C ALA A 119 -9.31 -0.38 11.95
N LEU A 120 -10.62 -0.39 11.70
CA LEU A 120 -11.63 0.28 12.51
C LEU A 120 -12.71 -0.72 12.93
N ASP A 121 -13.32 -0.49 14.11
CA ASP A 121 -14.57 -1.14 14.50
C ASP A 121 -15.79 -0.49 13.82
N ASP A 122 -16.99 -0.97 14.16
CA ASP A 122 -18.24 -0.45 13.59
C ASP A 122 -18.53 1.00 14.01
N ASN A 123 -17.94 1.45 15.11
CA ASN A 123 -18.07 2.82 15.62
C ASN A 123 -17.00 3.78 15.07
N GLY A 124 -16.06 3.26 14.25
CA GLY A 124 -14.98 4.05 13.68
C GLY A 124 -13.74 4.16 14.57
N HIS A 125 -13.65 3.42 15.66
CA HIS A 125 -12.46 3.41 16.52
C HIS A 125 -11.40 2.44 16.01
N PRO A 126 -10.09 2.79 16.12
CA PRO A 126 -9.01 1.90 15.72
C PRO A 126 -8.97 0.60 16.52
N VAL A 127 -8.85 -0.53 15.83
CA VAL A 127 -8.72 -1.87 16.41
C VAL A 127 -7.37 -2.50 16.12
N THR A 128 -6.90 -3.36 17.03
CA THR A 128 -5.62 -4.05 16.89
C THR A 128 -5.62 -5.00 15.71
N VAL A 129 -4.55 -4.95 14.91
CA VAL A 129 -4.31 -5.83 13.75
C VAL A 129 -3.34 -6.96 14.10
N PRO A 130 -3.36 -8.08 13.36
CA PRO A 130 -2.37 -9.14 13.49
C PRO A 130 -0.93 -8.62 13.37
N ARG A 131 -0.01 -9.20 14.13
CA ARG A 131 1.41 -8.86 14.03
C ARG A 131 2.01 -9.40 12.73
N LEU A 132 2.97 -8.68 12.15
CA LEU A 132 3.71 -9.14 10.98
C LEU A 132 4.96 -9.90 11.42
N ASN A 133 5.17 -11.07 10.82
CA ASN A 133 6.40 -11.87 10.96
C ASN A 133 7.11 -11.92 9.61
N PRO A 134 8.07 -11.05 9.34
CA PRO A 134 8.85 -11.08 8.10
C PRO A 134 9.76 -12.31 8.09
N ALA A 135 9.66 -13.14 7.05
CA ALA A 135 10.39 -14.41 6.94
C ALA A 135 11.76 -14.24 6.29
N SER A 136 11.84 -13.55 5.14
CA SER A 136 13.07 -13.38 4.37
C SER A 136 13.91 -12.18 4.87
N ILE A 137 15.18 -12.15 4.46
CA ILE A 137 16.08 -11.01 4.74
C ILE A 137 15.48 -9.72 4.16
N GLN A 138 15.01 -9.76 2.92
CA GLN A 138 14.42 -8.60 2.24
C GLN A 138 13.15 -8.11 2.96
N GLU A 139 12.29 -9.02 3.46
CA GLU A 139 11.11 -8.63 4.24
C GLU A 139 11.49 -7.98 5.56
N LYS A 140 12.54 -8.45 6.24
CA LYS A 140 13.06 -7.84 7.47
C LYS A 140 13.61 -6.44 7.22
N GLU A 141 14.36 -6.24 6.14
CA GLU A 141 14.85 -4.91 5.74
C GLU A 141 13.68 -3.95 5.44
N ARG A 142 12.67 -4.41 4.69
CA ARG A 142 11.45 -3.63 4.41
C ARG A 142 10.68 -3.30 5.69
N TYR A 143 10.63 -4.24 6.64
CA TYR A 143 9.97 -4.04 7.93
C TYR A 143 10.66 -2.96 8.76
N GLU A 144 11.98 -3.02 8.90
CA GLU A 144 12.73 -1.99 9.64
C GLU A 144 12.62 -0.62 8.96
N ALA A 145 12.70 -0.55 7.63
CA ALA A 145 12.48 0.69 6.89
C ALA A 145 11.06 1.25 7.12
N GLY A 146 10.03 0.41 7.09
CA GLY A 146 8.64 0.79 7.37
C GLY A 146 8.43 1.28 8.81
N LYS A 147 9.11 0.65 9.76
CA LYS A 147 9.14 1.10 11.17
C LYS A 147 9.73 2.51 11.31
N GLN A 148 10.83 2.78 10.61
CA GLN A 148 11.44 4.12 10.62
C GLN A 148 10.51 5.17 10.00
N ARG A 149 9.88 4.90 8.83
CA ARG A 149 8.87 5.79 8.26
C ARG A 149 7.72 6.06 9.23
N SER A 150 7.24 5.03 9.92
CA SER A 150 6.17 5.18 10.94
C SER A 150 6.56 6.12 12.08
N ILE A 151 7.83 6.10 12.54
CA ILE A 151 8.33 6.99 13.59
C ILE A 151 8.38 8.42 13.07
N ILE A 152 8.95 8.66 11.91
CA ILE A 152 9.05 10.00 11.28
C ILE A 152 7.66 10.59 11.12
N ARG A 153 6.73 9.88 10.51
CA ARG A 153 5.34 10.32 10.30
C ARG A 153 4.61 10.69 11.59
N LYS A 154 4.83 9.93 12.68
CA LYS A 154 4.25 10.27 14.00
C LYS A 154 4.79 11.58 14.53
N ASN A 155 6.08 11.80 14.42
CA ASN A 155 6.73 13.03 14.87
C ASN A 155 6.24 14.25 14.07
N GLU A 156 6.12 14.11 12.74
CA GLU A 156 5.59 15.17 11.87
C GLU A 156 4.14 15.53 12.22
N ARG A 157 3.28 14.53 12.48
CA ARG A 157 1.89 14.75 12.89
C ARG A 157 1.81 15.48 14.23
N MET A 158 2.63 15.11 15.20
CA MET A 158 2.68 15.81 16.50
C MET A 158 3.08 17.27 16.31
N PHE A 159 4.11 17.52 15.50
CA PHE A 159 4.58 18.87 15.22
C PHE A 159 3.49 19.75 14.57
N VAL A 160 2.72 19.22 13.60
CA VAL A 160 1.63 19.95 12.95
C VAL A 160 0.50 20.26 13.94
N LEU A 161 0.12 19.32 14.81
CA LEU A 161 -0.93 19.53 15.80
C LEU A 161 -0.54 20.60 16.85
N GLU A 162 0.72 20.62 17.31
CA GLU A 162 1.23 21.61 18.25
C GLU A 162 1.28 23.03 17.66
N GLN A 163 1.35 23.17 16.32
CA GLN A 163 1.30 24.47 15.64
C GLN A 163 -0.12 24.91 15.27
N GLY A 164 -1.07 23.97 15.13
CA GLY A 164 -2.46 24.25 14.78
C GLY A 164 -3.32 24.77 15.94
N ASP A 165 -2.86 24.63 17.17
CA ASP A 165 -3.53 25.13 18.37
C ASP A 165 -3.09 26.58 18.77
N LYS A 166 -2.42 27.30 17.86
CA LYS A 166 -2.08 28.72 17.99
C LYS A 166 -2.86 29.54 16.98
#